data_d6a71965b0a1a2971dfd139e171d3026
#
_entry.id   d6a71965b0a1a2971dfd139e171d3026
#
_cell.length_a   1.000
_cell.length_b   1.000
_cell.length_c   1.000
_cell.angle_alpha   90.00
_cell.angle_beta   90.00
_cell.angle_gamma   90.00
#
_symmetry.space_group_name_H-M   'P 1'
#
loop_
_entity.id
_entity.type
_entity.pdbx_description
1 polymer ?
#
loop_
_entity_poly.entity_id
_entity_poly.type
_entity_poly.pdbx_seq_one_letter_code
_entity_poly.pdbx_strand_id
1 'polypeptide(L)'
;MEIYWTLKAQDDLERIYRFALQYSRQHADDVLDRLITGCAGLTAHPAIGVQPTRYEPREVRKVLFDDYEVHYEIRDNDIYIVDLWHTREER
;
A
#
# COMPACT_ATOMS: atom_id res chain seq x y z
N MET A 1 8.51 -15.87 -0.49
CA MET A 1 8.06 -14.55 -1.01
C MET A 1 8.18 -13.52 0.10
N GLU A 2 8.96 -12.48 -0.13
CA GLU A 2 9.18 -11.42 0.84
C GLU A 2 8.43 -10.17 0.41
N ILE A 3 8.17 -9.27 1.38
CA ILE A 3 7.58 -7.96 1.09
C ILE A 3 8.61 -6.89 1.37
N TYR A 4 8.80 -6.02 0.38
CA TYR A 4 9.71 -4.88 0.46
C TYR A 4 8.92 -3.60 0.30
N TRP A 5 9.28 -2.58 1.06
CA TRP A 5 8.69 -1.25 0.98
C TRP A 5 9.69 -0.33 0.28
N THR A 6 9.32 0.15 -0.89
CA THR A 6 10.16 1.13 -1.59
C THR A 6 10.27 2.43 -0.79
N LEU A 7 11.27 3.26 -1.07
CA LEU A 7 11.38 4.56 -0.42
C LEU A 7 10.14 5.41 -0.66
N LYS A 8 9.59 5.38 -1.88
CA LYS A 8 8.36 6.09 -2.19
C LYS A 8 7.20 5.63 -1.31
N ALA A 9 7.05 4.32 -1.13
CA ALA A 9 5.99 3.76 -0.29
C ALA A 9 6.19 4.13 1.19
N GLN A 10 7.42 4.15 1.67
CA GLN A 10 7.72 4.58 3.03
C GLN A 10 7.35 6.04 3.24
N ASP A 11 7.67 6.90 2.28
CA ASP A 11 7.31 8.33 2.32
C ASP A 11 5.79 8.50 2.31
N ASP A 12 5.09 7.72 1.50
CA ASP A 12 3.62 7.75 1.45
C ASP A 12 3.02 7.33 2.79
N LEU A 13 3.56 6.29 3.41
CA LEU A 13 3.08 5.81 4.70
C LEU A 13 3.26 6.89 5.77
N GLU A 14 4.41 7.57 5.77
CA GLU A 14 4.66 8.65 6.70
C GLU A 14 3.70 9.82 6.48
N ARG A 15 3.44 10.20 5.24
CA ARG A 15 2.47 11.25 4.90
C ARG A 15 1.08 10.90 5.42
N ILE A 16 0.64 9.67 5.19
CA ILE A 16 -0.66 9.18 5.65
C ILE A 16 -0.74 9.24 7.18
N TYR A 17 0.32 8.82 7.86
CA TYR A 17 0.37 8.82 9.32
C TYR A 17 0.27 10.25 9.87
N ARG A 18 1.04 11.18 9.32
CA ARG A 18 1.02 12.58 9.73
C ARG A 18 -0.35 13.21 9.56
N PHE A 19 -1.01 12.92 8.44
CA PHE A 19 -2.36 13.41 8.19
C PHE A 19 -3.34 12.86 9.23
N ALA A 20 -3.26 11.57 9.50
CA ALA A 20 -4.14 10.92 10.47
C ALA A 20 -3.94 11.45 11.90
N LEU A 21 -2.71 11.89 12.24
CA LEU A 21 -2.44 12.50 13.56
C LEU A 21 -3.28 13.75 13.84
N GLN A 22 -3.77 14.42 12.79
CA GLN A 22 -4.64 15.60 12.97
C GLN A 22 -5.96 15.22 13.65
N TYR A 23 -6.38 13.97 13.56
CA TYR A 23 -7.57 13.47 14.21
C TYR A 23 -7.28 13.00 15.64
N SER A 24 -6.35 12.08 15.76
CA SER A 24 -5.85 11.61 17.05
C SER A 24 -4.67 10.67 16.82
N ARG A 25 -3.86 10.46 17.86
CA ARG A 25 -2.77 9.49 17.79
C ARG A 25 -3.32 8.08 17.66
N GLN A 26 -4.41 7.75 18.36
CA GLN A 26 -5.05 6.45 18.28
C GLN A 26 -5.47 6.15 16.84
N HIS A 27 -6.09 7.10 16.18
CA HIS A 27 -6.51 6.96 14.80
C HIS A 27 -5.31 6.71 13.87
N ALA A 28 -4.25 7.51 14.04
CA ALA A 28 -3.05 7.37 13.23
C ALA A 28 -2.41 6.00 13.41
N ASP A 29 -2.30 5.52 14.63
CA ASP A 29 -1.73 4.20 14.92
C ASP A 29 -2.59 3.09 14.31
N ASP A 30 -3.91 3.21 14.38
CA ASP A 30 -4.83 2.23 13.79
C ASP A 30 -4.69 2.18 12.27
N VAL A 31 -4.59 3.34 11.61
CA VAL A 31 -4.39 3.41 10.16
C VAL A 31 -3.09 2.73 9.77
N LEU A 32 -2.00 3.07 10.47
CA LEU A 32 -0.68 2.49 10.19
C LEU A 32 -0.72 0.98 10.35
N ASP A 33 -1.31 0.49 11.44
CA ASP A 33 -1.41 -0.95 11.71
C ASP A 33 -2.20 -1.68 10.62
N ARG A 34 -3.32 -1.13 10.18
CA ARG A 34 -4.13 -1.73 9.12
C ARG A 34 -3.39 -1.82 7.80
N LEU A 35 -2.65 -0.79 7.45
CA LEU A 35 -1.89 -0.77 6.20
C LEU A 35 -0.75 -1.78 6.23
N ILE A 36 0.00 -1.82 7.32
CA ILE A 36 1.12 -2.76 7.46
C ILE A 36 0.60 -4.20 7.49
N THR A 37 -0.44 -4.47 8.27
CA THR A 37 -1.03 -5.80 8.38
C THR A 37 -1.65 -6.24 7.06
N GLY A 38 -2.36 -5.33 6.39
CA GLY A 38 -2.95 -5.62 5.08
C GLY A 38 -1.90 -5.98 4.05
N CYS A 39 -0.83 -5.20 3.97
CA CYS A 39 0.27 -5.48 3.05
C CYS A 39 0.96 -6.80 3.38
N ALA A 40 1.18 -7.10 4.65
CA ALA A 40 1.78 -8.36 5.07
C ALA A 40 0.95 -9.56 4.60
N GLY A 41 -0.37 -9.42 4.56
CA GLY A 41 -1.28 -10.47 4.09
C GLY A 41 -1.20 -10.78 2.60
N LEU A 42 -0.58 -9.91 1.81
CA LEU A 42 -0.48 -10.11 0.35
C LEU A 42 0.33 -11.35 -0.02
N THR A 43 1.22 -11.82 0.84
CA THR A 43 1.99 -13.04 0.56
C THR A 43 1.10 -14.28 0.49
N ALA A 44 -0.04 -14.28 1.18
CA ALA A 44 -1.00 -15.39 1.14
C ALA A 44 -1.77 -15.43 -0.19
N HIS A 45 -2.03 -14.26 -0.79
CA HIS A 45 -2.78 -14.13 -2.03
C HIS A 45 -2.18 -13.01 -2.89
N PRO A 46 -0.99 -13.23 -3.49
CA PRO A 46 -0.29 -12.13 -4.17
C PRO A 46 -1.03 -11.59 -5.40
N ALA A 47 -1.89 -12.39 -6.01
CA ALA A 47 -2.65 -11.97 -7.20
C ALA A 47 -4.03 -11.39 -6.86
N ILE A 48 -4.31 -11.06 -5.59
CA ILE A 48 -5.63 -10.58 -5.18
C ILE A 48 -5.96 -9.20 -5.77
N GLY A 49 -4.95 -8.36 -5.99
CA GLY A 49 -5.14 -7.03 -6.55
C GLY A 49 -5.47 -7.04 -8.03
N VAL A 50 -6.19 -6.00 -8.47
CA VAL A 50 -6.48 -5.79 -9.89
C VAL A 50 -5.23 -5.23 -10.56
N GLN A 51 -4.97 -5.68 -11.79
CA GLN A 51 -3.80 -5.26 -12.55
C GLN A 51 -4.16 -4.14 -13.53
N PRO A 52 -3.82 -2.86 -13.24
CA PRO A 52 -4.05 -1.78 -14.19
C PRO A 52 -3.17 -1.92 -15.42
N THR A 53 -3.72 -1.66 -16.59
CA THR A 53 -2.99 -1.82 -17.87
C THR A 53 -1.85 -0.81 -18.03
N ARG A 54 -1.95 0.35 -17.37
CA ARG A 54 -0.93 1.43 -17.52
C ARG A 54 0.47 1.04 -17.07
N TYR A 55 0.61 -0.06 -16.32
CA TYR A 55 1.92 -0.51 -15.82
C TYR A 55 2.54 -1.61 -16.69
N GLU A 56 1.79 -2.15 -17.64
CA GLU A 56 2.31 -3.23 -18.47
C GLU A 56 3.63 -2.83 -19.16
N PRO A 57 4.61 -3.73 -19.28
CA PRO A 57 4.54 -5.17 -18.97
C PRO A 57 4.83 -5.51 -17.50
N ARG A 58 5.02 -4.53 -16.62
CA ARG A 58 5.24 -4.78 -15.19
C ARG A 58 3.97 -5.32 -14.56
N GLU A 59 4.12 -6.31 -13.68
CA GLU A 59 2.99 -6.84 -12.92
C GLU A 59 2.76 -5.98 -11.66
N VAL A 60 2.11 -4.83 -11.84
CA VAL A 60 1.71 -3.97 -10.74
C VAL A 60 0.21 -4.14 -10.52
N ARG A 61 -0.17 -4.41 -9.29
CA ARG A 61 -1.57 -4.63 -8.91
C ARG A 61 -1.99 -3.59 -7.89
N LYS A 62 -3.29 -3.29 -7.84
CA LYS A 62 -3.84 -2.39 -6.83
C LYS A 62 -4.84 -3.12 -5.95
N VAL A 63 -4.84 -2.78 -4.67
CA VAL A 63 -5.76 -3.32 -3.69
C VAL A 63 -6.20 -2.19 -2.77
N LEU A 64 -7.41 -2.31 -2.23
CA LEU A 64 -7.93 -1.36 -1.25
C LEU A 64 -7.90 -1.99 0.13
N PHE A 65 -7.35 -1.25 1.09
CA PHE A 65 -7.48 -1.56 2.51
C PHE A 65 -8.25 -0.40 3.14
N ASP A 66 -9.51 -0.63 3.47
CA ASP A 66 -10.46 0.44 3.84
C ASP A 66 -10.50 1.49 2.71
N ASP A 67 -10.22 2.75 3.01
CA ASP A 67 -10.22 3.84 2.04
C ASP A 67 -8.81 4.15 1.49
N TYR A 68 -7.87 3.24 1.70
CA TYR A 68 -6.50 3.42 1.21
C TYR A 68 -6.25 2.52 0.02
N GLU A 69 -5.74 3.11 -1.05
CA GLU A 69 -5.34 2.37 -2.24
C GLU A 69 -3.85 2.08 -2.16
N VAL A 70 -3.48 0.82 -2.39
CA VAL A 70 -2.10 0.38 -2.34
C VAL A 70 -1.75 -0.23 -3.68
N HIS A 71 -0.64 0.20 -4.26
CA HIS A 71 -0.08 -0.41 -5.45
C HIS A 71 1.14 -1.22 -5.06
N TYR A 72 1.22 -2.44 -5.57
CA TYR A 72 2.35 -3.32 -5.32
C TYR A 72 2.75 -4.03 -6.60
N GLU A 73 4.03 -4.29 -6.73
CA GLU A 73 4.60 -5.00 -7.88
C GLU A 73 5.05 -6.38 -7.45
N ILE A 74 4.71 -7.40 -8.26
CA ILE A 74 5.25 -8.74 -8.11
C ILE A 74 6.44 -8.85 -9.07
N ARG A 75 7.63 -9.08 -8.51
CA ARG A 75 8.86 -9.18 -9.29
C ARG A 75 9.80 -10.16 -8.62
N ASP A 76 10.36 -11.08 -9.43
CA ASP A 76 11.32 -12.08 -8.94
C ASP A 76 10.81 -12.86 -7.73
N ASN A 77 9.52 -13.20 -7.75
CA ASN A 77 8.83 -13.93 -6.70
C ASN A 77 8.77 -13.18 -5.35
N ASP A 78 8.86 -11.86 -5.39
CA ASP A 78 8.71 -11.00 -4.21
C ASP A 78 7.70 -9.90 -4.48
N ILE A 79 7.24 -9.27 -3.41
CA ILE A 79 6.27 -8.16 -3.47
C ILE A 79 6.96 -6.87 -3.08
N TYR A 80 6.79 -5.83 -3.90
CA TYR A 80 7.30 -4.49 -3.64
C TYR A 80 6.13 -3.54 -3.51
N ILE A 81 5.94 -2.96 -2.32
CA ILE A 81 4.94 -1.92 -2.12
C ILE A 81 5.49 -0.64 -2.73
N VAL A 82 4.82 -0.12 -3.76
CA VAL A 82 5.37 0.98 -4.55
C VAL A 82 4.66 2.31 -4.32
N ASP A 83 3.39 2.29 -3.93
CA ASP A 83 2.61 3.52 -3.82
C ASP A 83 1.40 3.31 -2.92
N LEU A 84 1.07 4.33 -2.10
CA LEU A 84 -0.12 4.30 -1.24
C LEU A 84 -0.72 5.70 -1.14
N TRP A 85 -2.04 5.76 -1.08
CA TRP A 85 -2.75 7.02 -0.81
C TRP A 85 -4.17 6.76 -0.33
N HIS A 86 -4.73 7.77 0.32
CA HIS A 86 -6.15 7.75 0.63
C HIS A 86 -6.94 8.05 -0.65
N THR A 87 -8.06 7.35 -0.87
CA THR A 87 -8.84 7.50 -2.10
C THR A 87 -9.36 8.90 -2.35
N ARG A 88 -9.42 9.74 -1.32
CA ARG A 88 -9.84 11.14 -1.40
C ARG A 88 -8.71 12.13 -1.62
N GLU A 89 -7.45 11.67 -1.64
CA GLU A 89 -6.34 12.57 -1.94
C GLU A 89 -6.36 12.96 -3.41
N GLU A 90 -6.03 14.22 -3.68
CA GLU A 90 -5.74 14.66 -5.05
C GLU A 90 -4.35 14.17 -5.45
N ARG A 91 -4.26 13.68 -6.69
CA ARG A 91 -3.02 13.11 -7.19
C ARG A 91 -2.64 13.71 -8.54
#